data_984247a2c4687aa66acdfcc075b055d8
#
_entry.id   984247a2c4687aa66acdfcc075b055d8
#
_cell.length_a   1.000
_cell.length_b   1.000
_cell.length_c   1.000
_cell.angle_alpha   90.00
_cell.angle_beta   90.00
_cell.angle_gamma   90.00
#
_symmetry.space_group_name_H-M   'P 1'
#
loop_
_entity.id
_entity.type
_entity.pdbx_description
1 polymer ?
#
loop_
_entity_poly.entity_id
_entity_poly.type
_entity_poly.pdbx_seq_one_letter_code
_entity_poly.pdbx_strand_id
1 'polypeptide(L)'
;MSIKEDIREFIRKGESEDHGLGLEIEHFVINDKGVQIGFHEVSELISAMADILNAKTIYMDGYPVGYSTDEYSITLEPACQFEISINPYQDIYKIKSVYEEFINLWTPVLKSRGYHLVTKGNLPLVEQGIIDPDEITLSPKKRYKYMDAYFRHSGKYGKHMMRASASTQVSVDFRSEEDMIRKLNVLQKISPILMIAMENKTCPDSTLKDNPGKPHLFRIQEWDDLDSARTGFYPASFDEGFGYDSVADTILHTPLILLTDDGITTDVGSDTAEDLFAKGVLSEDSLEPDRETRLIEHFISMGFFHFRIKKYIEIRVADSVPLDRALGYVALLKGIVYSDENLSALEKELSGVDSAGKIQEAVEKIETNGYNAVIYDGRTASEWAEHLLELAITALTDNEKEYLESVRAFWSIG
;
A
#
# COMPACT_ATOMS: atom_id res chain seq x y z
N MET A 1 11.45 18.63 22.73
CA MET A 1 10.52 18.93 21.63
C MET A 1 9.22 18.22 21.94
N SER A 2 8.08 18.68 21.44
CA SER A 2 6.85 17.89 21.59
C SER A 2 6.84 16.73 20.59
N ILE A 3 6.16 15.64 20.90
CA ILE A 3 6.03 14.49 19.98
C ILE A 3 5.52 14.92 18.60
N LYS A 4 4.69 15.97 18.53
CA LYS A 4 4.24 16.55 17.25
C LYS A 4 5.41 17.14 16.45
N GLU A 5 6.31 17.86 17.10
CA GLU A 5 7.51 18.42 16.46
C GLU A 5 8.45 17.30 16.00
N ASP A 6 8.57 16.23 16.78
CA ASP A 6 9.40 15.07 16.45
C ASP A 6 8.84 14.30 15.23
N ILE A 7 7.50 14.16 15.12
CA ILE A 7 6.85 13.60 13.92
C ILE A 7 7.10 14.48 12.69
N ARG A 8 6.96 15.81 12.81
CA ARG A 8 7.26 16.74 11.71
C ARG A 8 8.70 16.59 11.23
N GLU A 9 9.64 16.57 12.19
CA GLU A 9 11.06 16.41 11.90
C GLU A 9 11.36 15.05 11.28
N PHE A 10 10.67 13.98 11.72
CA PHE A 10 10.78 12.66 11.13
C PHE A 10 10.38 12.68 9.65
N ILE A 11 9.26 13.34 9.30
CA ILE A 11 8.79 13.47 7.91
C ILE A 11 9.79 14.31 7.11
N ARG A 12 10.23 15.45 7.64
CA ARG A 12 11.16 16.37 6.99
C ARG A 12 12.51 15.72 6.67
N LYS A 13 12.99 14.79 7.50
CA LYS A 13 14.21 14.01 7.24
C LYS A 13 14.10 13.11 6.00
N GLY A 14 12.93 12.97 5.41
CA GLY A 14 12.70 12.29 4.15
C GLY A 14 12.86 13.17 2.91
N GLU A 15 13.04 14.49 3.07
CA GLU A 15 13.30 15.38 1.93
C GLU A 15 14.55 14.93 1.16
N SER A 16 14.39 14.66 -0.13
CA SER A 16 15.45 14.13 -1.00
C SER A 16 15.28 14.59 -2.44
N GLU A 17 16.40 14.89 -3.09
CA GLU A 17 16.49 15.18 -4.53
C GLU A 17 16.75 13.89 -5.35
N ASP A 18 16.82 12.72 -4.70
CA ASP A 18 17.27 11.48 -5.35
C ASP A 18 16.24 10.86 -6.29
N HIS A 19 14.97 11.27 -6.22
CA HIS A 19 13.87 10.70 -7.03
C HIS A 19 13.79 9.17 -6.93
N GLY A 20 13.97 8.65 -5.72
CA GLY A 20 13.90 7.22 -5.43
C GLY A 20 12.50 6.65 -5.64
N LEU A 21 12.43 5.42 -6.13
CA LEU A 21 11.21 4.64 -6.34
C LEU A 21 11.36 3.34 -5.55
N GLY A 22 10.59 3.19 -4.47
CA GLY A 22 10.44 1.92 -3.76
C GLY A 22 9.29 1.12 -4.36
N LEU A 23 9.43 -0.21 -4.39
CA LEU A 23 8.37 -1.10 -4.85
C LEU A 23 8.13 -2.21 -3.83
N GLU A 24 6.88 -2.36 -3.40
CA GLU A 24 6.43 -3.48 -2.58
C GLU A 24 5.41 -4.29 -3.36
N ILE A 25 5.54 -5.63 -3.35
CA ILE A 25 4.55 -6.54 -3.96
C ILE A 25 4.22 -7.65 -2.95
N GLU A 26 2.96 -7.73 -2.60
CA GLU A 26 2.42 -8.82 -1.79
C GLU A 26 1.99 -9.98 -2.69
N HIS A 27 2.28 -11.22 -2.27
CA HIS A 27 1.94 -12.43 -3.00
C HIS A 27 1.16 -13.39 -2.12
N PHE A 28 0.10 -13.97 -2.64
CA PHE A 28 -0.44 -15.18 -2.05
C PHE A 28 0.49 -16.36 -2.34
N VAL A 29 0.74 -17.19 -1.33
CA VAL A 29 1.53 -18.43 -1.45
C VAL A 29 0.55 -19.58 -1.39
N ILE A 30 0.13 -20.12 -2.54
CA ILE A 30 -0.95 -21.11 -2.62
C ILE A 30 -0.49 -22.39 -3.30
N ASN A 31 -1.14 -23.49 -2.96
CA ASN A 31 -0.97 -24.78 -3.66
C ASN A 31 -1.90 -24.85 -4.89
N ASP A 32 -1.83 -25.96 -5.65
CA ASP A 32 -2.64 -26.19 -6.87
C ASP A 32 -4.16 -26.21 -6.61
N LYS A 33 -4.58 -26.31 -5.34
CA LYS A 33 -6.00 -26.21 -4.95
C LYS A 33 -6.40 -24.79 -4.53
N GLY A 34 -5.51 -23.83 -4.63
CA GLY A 34 -5.72 -22.43 -4.20
C GLY A 34 -5.66 -22.21 -2.69
N VAL A 35 -5.23 -23.21 -1.91
CA VAL A 35 -5.12 -23.11 -0.45
C VAL A 35 -3.81 -22.45 -0.06
N GLN A 36 -3.89 -21.43 0.80
CA GLN A 36 -2.77 -20.65 1.32
C GLN A 36 -1.86 -21.54 2.20
N ILE A 37 -0.54 -21.29 2.14
CA ILE A 37 0.46 -21.93 2.99
C ILE A 37 0.22 -21.61 4.48
N GLY A 38 0.47 -22.57 5.34
CA GLY A 38 0.35 -22.38 6.79
C GLY A 38 1.55 -21.66 7.39
N PHE A 39 1.30 -20.89 8.49
CA PHE A 39 2.32 -20.05 9.12
C PHE A 39 3.60 -20.83 9.50
N HIS A 40 3.48 -21.99 10.16
CA HIS A 40 4.65 -22.74 10.63
C HIS A 40 5.55 -23.14 9.45
N GLU A 41 4.96 -23.63 8.37
CA GLU A 41 5.71 -24.05 7.20
C GLU A 41 6.42 -22.88 6.52
N VAL A 42 5.72 -21.75 6.31
CA VAL A 42 6.32 -20.58 5.67
C VAL A 42 7.39 -19.92 6.54
N SER A 43 7.21 -19.89 7.86
CA SER A 43 8.17 -19.36 8.83
C SER A 43 9.47 -20.19 8.84
N GLU A 44 9.38 -21.52 8.75
CA GLU A 44 10.54 -22.40 8.59
C GLU A 44 11.29 -22.13 7.28
N LEU A 45 10.57 -21.96 6.17
CA LEU A 45 11.16 -21.64 4.87
C LEU A 45 11.88 -20.29 4.89
N ILE A 46 11.28 -19.28 5.52
CA ILE A 46 11.90 -17.95 5.71
C ILE A 46 13.20 -18.06 6.50
N SER A 47 13.18 -18.77 7.63
CA SER A 47 14.40 -18.96 8.45
C SER A 47 15.50 -19.66 7.67
N ALA A 48 15.17 -20.75 6.97
CA ALA A 48 16.14 -21.47 6.14
C ALA A 48 16.72 -20.63 5.01
N MET A 49 15.88 -19.79 4.37
CA MET A 49 16.35 -18.90 3.31
C MET A 49 17.24 -17.79 3.86
N ALA A 50 16.91 -17.20 5.01
CA ALA A 50 17.75 -16.21 5.67
C ALA A 50 19.15 -16.78 5.98
N ASP A 51 19.23 -18.02 6.45
CA ASP A 51 20.51 -18.71 6.72
C ASP A 51 21.31 -18.93 5.41
N ILE A 52 20.66 -19.37 4.33
CA ILE A 52 21.30 -19.58 3.03
C ILE A 52 21.89 -18.29 2.47
N LEU A 53 21.15 -17.18 2.61
CA LEU A 53 21.54 -15.86 2.10
C LEU A 53 22.47 -15.11 3.06
N ASN A 54 22.71 -15.63 4.25
CA ASN A 54 23.37 -14.92 5.35
C ASN A 54 22.70 -13.55 5.61
N ALA A 55 21.35 -13.51 5.49
CA ALA A 55 20.54 -12.33 5.65
C ALA A 55 20.11 -12.17 7.12
N LYS A 56 19.73 -10.92 7.49
CA LYS A 56 19.25 -10.64 8.84
C LYS A 56 17.81 -11.11 8.98
N THR A 57 17.58 -12.14 9.80
CA THR A 57 16.22 -12.62 10.10
C THR A 57 15.44 -11.57 10.90
N ILE A 58 14.19 -11.35 10.52
CA ILE A 58 13.24 -10.47 11.20
C ILE A 58 12.37 -11.33 12.11
N TYR A 59 12.37 -11.01 13.40
CA TYR A 59 11.56 -11.70 14.41
C TYR A 59 10.44 -10.82 14.91
N MET A 60 9.27 -11.41 15.14
CA MET A 60 8.15 -10.78 15.84
C MET A 60 7.46 -11.80 16.74
N ASP A 61 7.20 -11.42 18.00
CA ASP A 61 6.63 -12.30 19.03
C ASP A 61 7.38 -13.65 19.17
N GLY A 62 8.69 -13.69 18.89
CA GLY A 62 9.53 -14.87 18.95
C GLY A 62 9.52 -15.77 17.71
N TYR A 63 8.79 -15.39 16.68
CA TYR A 63 8.72 -16.12 15.42
C TYR A 63 9.53 -15.44 14.30
N PRO A 64 10.24 -16.19 13.43
CA PRO A 64 10.79 -15.64 12.21
C PRO A 64 9.63 -15.30 11.24
N VAL A 65 9.54 -14.03 10.87
CA VAL A 65 8.44 -13.49 10.04
C VAL A 65 8.93 -12.80 8.79
N GLY A 66 10.24 -12.82 8.56
CA GLY A 66 10.87 -12.19 7.40
C GLY A 66 12.38 -12.24 7.50
N TYR A 67 13.02 -11.66 6.51
CA TYR A 67 14.46 -11.36 6.51
C TYR A 67 14.75 -10.11 5.69
N SER A 68 15.91 -9.50 5.91
CA SER A 68 16.38 -8.36 5.12
C SER A 68 17.78 -8.62 4.56
N THR A 69 17.98 -8.20 3.31
CA THR A 69 19.25 -8.10 2.61
C THR A 69 19.64 -6.62 2.45
N ASP A 70 20.71 -6.34 1.72
CA ASP A 70 21.08 -4.97 1.39
C ASP A 70 20.17 -4.33 0.32
N GLU A 71 19.40 -5.12 -0.44
CA GLU A 71 18.60 -4.67 -1.57
C GLU A 71 17.09 -4.77 -1.37
N TYR A 72 16.64 -5.70 -0.53
CA TYR A 72 15.21 -5.91 -0.26
C TYR A 72 14.97 -6.58 1.09
N SER A 73 13.74 -6.52 1.56
CA SER A 73 13.24 -7.34 2.65
C SER A 73 12.07 -8.20 2.20
N ILE A 74 11.91 -9.35 2.86
CA ILE A 74 10.71 -10.18 2.79
C ILE A 74 10.03 -10.14 4.14
N THR A 75 8.72 -9.90 4.15
CA THR A 75 7.90 -9.97 5.36
C THR A 75 6.63 -10.80 5.12
N LEU A 76 6.04 -11.27 6.22
CA LEU A 76 4.75 -11.96 6.19
C LEU A 76 3.64 -11.01 6.61
N GLU A 77 2.65 -10.90 5.75
CA GLU A 77 1.40 -10.23 5.99
C GLU A 77 0.42 -11.10 6.83
N PRO A 78 -0.78 -10.60 7.26
CA PRO A 78 -1.60 -11.27 8.28
C PRO A 78 -1.90 -12.74 8.01
N ALA A 79 -2.21 -13.11 6.80
CA ALA A 79 -2.51 -14.50 6.40
C ALA A 79 -1.35 -15.15 5.62
N CYS A 80 -0.11 -14.81 5.98
CA CYS A 80 1.10 -15.37 5.38
C CYS A 80 1.31 -15.01 3.90
N GLN A 81 0.71 -13.91 3.42
CA GLN A 81 1.11 -13.35 2.13
C GLN A 81 2.59 -12.93 2.22
N PHE A 82 3.35 -13.21 1.15
CA PHE A 82 4.73 -12.77 1.02
C PHE A 82 4.77 -11.36 0.47
N GLU A 83 5.27 -10.43 1.26
CA GLU A 83 5.60 -9.10 0.79
C GLU A 83 7.10 -9.02 0.52
N ILE A 84 7.47 -8.64 -0.70
CA ILE A 84 8.81 -8.15 -1.00
C ILE A 84 8.78 -6.63 -1.01
N SER A 85 9.64 -6.00 -0.20
CA SER A 85 9.86 -4.55 -0.19
C SER A 85 11.25 -4.27 -0.73
N ILE A 86 11.32 -3.74 -1.95
CA ILE A 86 12.57 -3.41 -2.65
C ILE A 86 13.00 -1.99 -2.26
N ASN A 87 14.27 -1.83 -1.91
CA ASN A 87 14.86 -0.53 -1.59
C ASN A 87 14.63 0.49 -2.72
N PRO A 88 14.56 1.80 -2.41
CA PRO A 88 14.32 2.80 -3.43
C PRO A 88 15.51 2.91 -4.41
N TYR A 89 15.20 2.91 -5.70
CA TYR A 89 16.14 3.12 -6.79
C TYR A 89 15.58 4.13 -7.80
N GLN A 90 16.44 4.88 -8.45
CA GLN A 90 16.04 5.75 -9.58
C GLN A 90 15.84 4.94 -10.87
N ASP A 91 16.55 3.82 -10.98
CA ASP A 91 16.57 2.95 -12.15
C ASP A 91 15.56 1.81 -12.01
N ILE A 92 14.54 1.82 -12.85
CA ILE A 92 13.51 0.78 -12.91
C ILE A 92 14.10 -0.60 -13.26
N TYR A 93 15.17 -0.62 -14.07
CA TYR A 93 15.85 -1.88 -14.40
C TYR A 93 16.47 -2.54 -13.16
N LYS A 94 16.99 -1.72 -12.22
CA LYS A 94 17.52 -2.25 -10.95
C LYS A 94 16.39 -2.87 -10.10
N ILE A 95 15.24 -2.21 -10.01
CA ILE A 95 14.05 -2.75 -9.33
C ILE A 95 13.66 -4.11 -9.94
N LYS A 96 13.60 -4.16 -11.29
CA LYS A 96 13.33 -5.41 -12.03
C LYS A 96 14.32 -6.52 -11.66
N SER A 97 15.62 -6.23 -11.70
CA SER A 97 16.66 -7.25 -11.43
C SER A 97 16.59 -7.82 -10.03
N VAL A 98 16.28 -6.98 -9.02
CA VAL A 98 16.11 -7.40 -7.62
C VAL A 98 14.89 -8.33 -7.48
N TYR A 99 13.78 -7.97 -8.11
CA TYR A 99 12.59 -8.83 -8.06
C TYR A 99 12.81 -10.17 -8.79
N GLU A 100 13.48 -10.16 -9.95
CA GLU A 100 13.80 -11.39 -10.68
C GLU A 100 14.71 -12.31 -9.87
N GLU A 101 15.66 -11.77 -9.11
CA GLU A 101 16.47 -12.54 -8.17
C GLU A 101 15.60 -13.20 -7.09
N PHE A 102 14.70 -12.45 -6.46
CA PHE A 102 13.73 -12.99 -5.50
C PHE A 102 12.93 -14.16 -6.08
N ILE A 103 12.36 -14.00 -7.28
CA ILE A 103 11.57 -15.05 -7.93
C ILE A 103 12.43 -16.29 -8.23
N ASN A 104 13.66 -16.10 -8.71
CA ASN A 104 14.58 -17.18 -9.01
C ASN A 104 14.99 -17.98 -7.77
N LEU A 105 15.09 -17.32 -6.62
CA LEU A 105 15.40 -17.96 -5.33
C LEU A 105 14.20 -18.71 -4.77
N TRP A 106 13.03 -18.08 -4.75
CA TRP A 106 11.87 -18.63 -4.05
C TRP A 106 11.04 -19.62 -4.86
N THR A 107 10.94 -19.47 -6.18
CA THR A 107 10.13 -20.36 -7.03
C THR A 107 10.50 -21.84 -6.87
N PRO A 108 11.79 -22.27 -6.94
CA PRO A 108 12.13 -23.68 -6.77
C PRO A 108 11.86 -24.19 -5.36
N VAL A 109 12.04 -23.37 -4.34
CA VAL A 109 11.79 -23.72 -2.93
C VAL A 109 10.30 -23.98 -2.71
N LEU A 110 9.44 -23.05 -3.09
CA LEU A 110 7.98 -23.18 -2.96
C LEU A 110 7.45 -24.35 -3.79
N LYS A 111 7.90 -24.49 -5.03
CA LYS A 111 7.51 -25.59 -5.91
C LYS A 111 7.86 -26.96 -5.33
N SER A 112 9.00 -27.10 -4.63
CA SER A 112 9.40 -28.35 -3.97
C SER A 112 8.44 -28.77 -2.85
N ARG A 113 7.67 -27.82 -2.32
CA ARG A 113 6.64 -28.00 -1.29
C ARG A 113 5.21 -28.01 -1.84
N GLY A 114 5.05 -27.88 -3.17
CA GLY A 114 3.75 -27.87 -3.84
C GLY A 114 3.03 -26.53 -3.79
N TYR A 115 3.78 -25.42 -3.61
CA TYR A 115 3.26 -24.05 -3.57
C TYR A 115 3.81 -23.21 -4.71
N HIS A 116 3.12 -22.11 -5.01
CA HIS A 116 3.57 -21.08 -5.95
C HIS A 116 3.07 -19.70 -5.50
N LEU A 117 3.73 -18.65 -6.01
CA LEU A 117 3.37 -17.26 -5.77
C LEU A 117 2.28 -16.81 -6.74
N VAL A 118 1.30 -16.09 -6.24
CA VAL A 118 0.20 -15.51 -7.04
C VAL A 118 0.02 -14.05 -6.68
N THR A 119 -0.04 -13.19 -7.70
CA THR A 119 -0.37 -11.77 -7.60
C THR A 119 -1.83 -11.58 -8.02
N LYS A 120 -2.67 -11.19 -7.07
CA LYS A 120 -4.08 -10.83 -7.23
C LYS A 120 -4.48 -9.84 -6.16
N GLY A 121 -5.47 -8.99 -6.41
CA GLY A 121 -6.00 -8.09 -5.38
C GLY A 121 -6.63 -8.84 -4.22
N ASN A 122 -7.27 -9.98 -4.51
CA ASN A 122 -7.88 -10.85 -3.51
C ASN A 122 -7.50 -12.32 -3.74
N LEU A 123 -7.48 -13.09 -2.65
CA LEU A 123 -7.27 -14.53 -2.73
C LEU A 123 -8.34 -15.17 -3.63
N PRO A 124 -7.96 -15.89 -4.71
CA PRO A 124 -8.92 -16.34 -5.72
C PRO A 124 -10.12 -17.10 -5.17
N LEU A 125 -9.94 -17.99 -4.21
CA LEU A 125 -11.04 -18.78 -3.65
C LEU A 125 -12.01 -17.93 -2.81
N VAL A 126 -11.53 -16.88 -2.16
CA VAL A 126 -12.36 -15.93 -1.40
C VAL A 126 -13.13 -15.02 -2.35
N GLU A 127 -12.46 -14.46 -3.35
CA GLU A 127 -13.10 -13.60 -4.36
C GLU A 127 -14.24 -14.34 -5.08
N GLN A 128 -14.06 -15.63 -5.35
CA GLN A 128 -15.08 -16.49 -5.98
C GLN A 128 -16.18 -16.95 -5.01
N GLY A 129 -16.07 -16.63 -3.71
CA GLY A 129 -17.03 -17.09 -2.70
C GLY A 129 -16.98 -18.60 -2.41
N ILE A 130 -15.88 -19.28 -2.77
CA ILE A 130 -15.69 -20.74 -2.57
C ILE A 130 -15.35 -21.04 -1.12
N ILE A 131 -14.51 -20.19 -0.47
CA ILE A 131 -14.18 -20.28 0.95
C ILE A 131 -14.54 -18.97 1.66
N ASP A 132 -14.91 -19.07 2.93
CA ASP A 132 -15.08 -17.89 3.78
C ASP A 132 -13.68 -17.47 4.30
N PRO A 133 -13.36 -16.17 4.38
CA PRO A 133 -12.10 -15.71 4.97
C PRO A 133 -11.81 -16.25 6.36
N ASP A 134 -12.84 -16.57 7.16
CA ASP A 134 -12.67 -17.18 8.49
C ASP A 134 -12.04 -18.58 8.45
N GLU A 135 -12.04 -19.25 7.31
CA GLU A 135 -11.35 -20.53 7.13
C GLU A 135 -9.82 -20.37 6.99
N ILE A 136 -9.34 -19.14 6.76
CA ILE A 136 -7.92 -18.81 6.62
C ILE A 136 -7.34 -18.42 7.99
N THR A 137 -6.32 -19.16 8.42
CA THR A 137 -5.64 -18.89 9.70
C THR A 137 -4.69 -17.71 9.58
N LEU A 138 -4.79 -16.77 10.51
CA LEU A 138 -3.83 -15.68 10.64
C LEU A 138 -2.51 -16.16 11.25
N SER A 139 -1.42 -15.49 10.90
CA SER A 139 -0.14 -15.67 11.58
C SER A 139 -0.28 -15.32 13.08
N PRO A 140 0.50 -15.95 13.97
CA PRO A 140 0.31 -15.81 15.43
C PRO A 140 0.82 -14.48 16.00
N LYS A 141 1.15 -13.48 15.17
CA LYS A 141 1.57 -12.16 15.63
C LYS A 141 0.48 -11.51 16.46
N LYS A 142 0.80 -11.02 17.65
CA LYS A 142 -0.17 -10.34 18.55
C LYS A 142 -0.84 -9.15 17.88
N ARG A 143 -0.08 -8.40 17.06
CA ARG A 143 -0.61 -7.30 16.25
C ARG A 143 -1.85 -7.72 15.46
N TYR A 144 -1.79 -8.84 14.74
CA TYR A 144 -2.89 -9.30 13.90
C TYR A 144 -4.07 -9.83 14.69
N LYS A 145 -3.82 -10.38 15.88
CA LYS A 145 -4.90 -10.76 16.79
C LYS A 145 -5.75 -9.56 17.21
N TYR A 146 -5.13 -8.44 17.58
CA TYR A 146 -5.83 -7.22 17.99
C TYR A 146 -6.51 -6.55 16.80
N MET A 147 -5.83 -6.46 15.66
CA MET A 147 -6.40 -5.90 14.42
C MET A 147 -7.62 -6.71 13.95
N ASP A 148 -7.55 -8.04 13.92
CA ASP A 148 -8.68 -8.89 13.52
C ASP A 148 -9.88 -8.71 14.47
N ALA A 149 -9.64 -8.69 15.78
CA ALA A 149 -10.68 -8.44 16.75
C ALA A 149 -11.38 -7.07 16.55
N TYR A 150 -10.59 -6.02 16.27
CA TYR A 150 -11.10 -4.68 16.00
C TYR A 150 -11.90 -4.63 14.70
N PHE A 151 -11.31 -5.07 13.58
CA PHE A 151 -11.92 -4.96 12.25
C PHE A 151 -13.13 -5.87 12.03
N ARG A 152 -13.38 -6.85 12.89
CA ARG A 152 -14.64 -7.61 12.90
C ARG A 152 -15.86 -6.76 13.32
N HIS A 153 -15.62 -5.61 13.94
CA HIS A 153 -16.66 -4.75 14.49
C HIS A 153 -16.72 -3.36 13.84
N SER A 154 -15.64 -2.89 13.21
CA SER A 154 -15.59 -1.57 12.60
C SER A 154 -16.13 -1.52 11.16
N GLY A 155 -16.09 -2.65 10.42
CA GLY A 155 -16.61 -2.78 9.07
C GLY A 155 -17.07 -4.20 8.77
N LYS A 156 -17.69 -4.40 7.59
CA LYS A 156 -18.21 -5.72 7.15
C LYS A 156 -17.11 -6.61 6.58
N TYR A 157 -16.11 -6.00 5.95
CA TYR A 157 -15.06 -6.70 5.18
C TYR A 157 -13.73 -6.81 5.91
N GLY A 158 -13.68 -6.53 7.22
CA GLY A 158 -12.46 -6.63 8.03
C GLY A 158 -11.77 -8.00 7.92
N LYS A 159 -12.54 -9.09 7.93
CA LYS A 159 -11.97 -10.43 7.75
C LYS A 159 -11.42 -10.68 6.35
N HIS A 160 -11.99 -10.08 5.29
CA HIS A 160 -11.48 -10.15 3.93
C HIS A 160 -10.15 -9.42 3.84
N MET A 161 -10.09 -8.17 4.29
CA MET A 161 -8.86 -7.38 4.34
C MET A 161 -7.75 -8.11 5.08
N MET A 162 -8.02 -8.65 6.28
CA MET A 162 -7.01 -9.32 7.10
C MET A 162 -6.49 -10.64 6.51
N ARG A 163 -7.26 -11.32 5.64
CA ARG A 163 -6.94 -12.68 5.22
C ARG A 163 -6.80 -12.88 3.72
N ALA A 164 -7.41 -12.02 2.95
CA ALA A 164 -7.60 -12.30 1.52
C ALA A 164 -7.20 -11.14 0.61
N SER A 165 -6.68 -10.03 1.12
CA SER A 165 -6.24 -8.92 0.26
C SER A 165 -4.73 -8.91 0.07
N ALA A 166 -4.28 -8.42 -1.10
CA ALA A 166 -2.87 -8.19 -1.41
C ALA A 166 -2.73 -7.01 -2.39
N SER A 167 -1.65 -6.24 -2.22
CA SER A 167 -1.39 -5.00 -2.95
C SER A 167 -0.03 -4.95 -3.61
N THR A 168 0.11 -4.01 -4.56
CA THR A 168 1.37 -3.46 -5.04
C THR A 168 1.45 -2.02 -4.56
N GLN A 169 2.52 -1.66 -3.86
CA GLN A 169 2.72 -0.32 -3.31
C GLN A 169 3.96 0.30 -3.93
N VAL A 170 3.87 1.60 -4.24
CA VAL A 170 5.01 2.35 -4.78
C VAL A 170 5.29 3.53 -3.86
N SER A 171 6.54 3.69 -3.48
CA SER A 171 7.02 4.83 -2.69
C SER A 171 7.74 5.83 -3.57
N VAL A 172 7.44 7.12 -3.38
CA VAL A 172 8.07 8.22 -4.13
C VAL A 172 8.58 9.29 -3.16
N ASP A 173 9.76 9.82 -3.45
CA ASP A 173 10.37 10.88 -2.66
C ASP A 173 9.71 12.24 -2.89
N PHE A 174 9.94 13.17 -1.97
CA PHE A 174 9.63 14.58 -2.10
C PHE A 174 10.84 15.43 -1.67
N ARG A 175 11.00 16.60 -2.31
CA ARG A 175 12.15 17.51 -2.11
C ARG A 175 11.92 18.50 -0.97
N SER A 176 10.67 18.77 -0.64
CA SER A 176 10.25 19.75 0.35
C SER A 176 8.81 19.51 0.76
N GLU A 177 8.35 20.22 1.80
CA GLU A 177 6.94 20.22 2.21
C GLU A 177 6.01 20.63 1.05
N GLU A 178 6.37 21.67 0.30
CA GLU A 178 5.59 22.12 -0.88
C GLU A 178 5.50 21.02 -1.96
N ASP A 179 6.62 20.36 -2.26
CA ASP A 179 6.67 19.26 -3.23
C ASP A 179 5.84 18.06 -2.76
N MET A 180 5.88 17.75 -1.46
CA MET A 180 5.04 16.71 -0.85
C MET A 180 3.55 17.03 -1.03
N ILE A 181 3.13 18.27 -0.75
CA ILE A 181 1.74 18.72 -0.89
C ILE A 181 1.29 18.61 -2.36
N ARG A 182 2.09 19.10 -3.31
CA ARG A 182 1.81 19.04 -4.73
C ARG A 182 1.63 17.61 -5.22
N LYS A 183 2.60 16.75 -4.92
CA LYS A 183 2.57 15.33 -5.29
C LYS A 183 1.38 14.60 -4.69
N LEU A 184 1.13 14.77 -3.40
CA LEU A 184 -0.01 14.15 -2.72
C LEU A 184 -1.34 14.58 -3.36
N ASN A 185 -1.53 15.87 -3.62
CA ASN A 185 -2.75 16.39 -4.22
C ASN A 185 -3.00 15.84 -5.63
N VAL A 186 -1.97 15.80 -6.49
CA VAL A 186 -2.08 15.22 -7.82
C VAL A 186 -2.36 13.73 -7.74
N LEU A 187 -1.61 12.99 -6.91
CA LEU A 187 -1.77 11.55 -6.74
C LEU A 187 -3.17 11.18 -6.26
N GLN A 188 -3.72 11.90 -5.28
CA GLN A 188 -5.09 11.66 -4.83
C GLN A 188 -6.13 11.90 -5.93
N LYS A 189 -5.98 12.99 -6.70
CA LYS A 189 -6.91 13.31 -7.80
C LYS A 189 -6.90 12.28 -8.94
N ILE A 190 -5.73 11.73 -9.26
CA ILE A 190 -5.61 10.69 -10.30
C ILE A 190 -5.84 9.27 -9.76
N SER A 191 -5.98 9.10 -8.44
CA SER A 191 -6.10 7.76 -7.84
C SER A 191 -7.25 6.90 -8.37
N PRO A 192 -8.45 7.42 -8.71
CA PRO A 192 -9.50 6.59 -9.29
C PRO A 192 -9.06 5.91 -10.59
N ILE A 193 -8.24 6.61 -11.38
CA ILE A 193 -7.66 6.07 -12.62
C ILE A 193 -6.59 5.02 -12.29
N LEU A 194 -5.72 5.28 -11.30
CA LEU A 194 -4.71 4.32 -10.85
C LEU A 194 -5.35 3.04 -10.29
N MET A 195 -6.44 3.17 -9.53
CA MET A 195 -7.17 2.04 -8.95
C MET A 195 -7.68 1.10 -10.04
N ILE A 196 -8.40 1.61 -11.06
CA ILE A 196 -8.92 0.77 -12.14
C ILE A 196 -7.80 0.26 -13.05
N ALA A 197 -6.76 1.07 -13.29
CA ALA A 197 -5.60 0.68 -14.08
C ALA A 197 -4.84 -0.49 -13.44
N MET A 198 -4.88 -0.63 -12.13
CA MET A 198 -4.18 -1.66 -11.35
C MET A 198 -5.15 -2.72 -10.77
N GLU A 199 -6.42 -2.71 -11.12
CA GLU A 199 -7.34 -3.77 -10.70
C GLU A 199 -6.90 -5.13 -11.27
N ASN A 200 -6.78 -6.15 -10.42
CA ASN A 200 -6.31 -7.49 -10.79
C ASN A 200 -7.15 -8.59 -10.15
N LYS A 201 -8.38 -8.68 -10.60
CA LYS A 201 -9.35 -9.68 -10.15
C LYS A 201 -9.09 -11.05 -10.76
N THR A 202 -9.57 -12.09 -10.12
CA THR A 202 -9.61 -13.46 -10.65
C THR A 202 -10.79 -13.63 -11.61
N CYS A 203 -11.96 -13.13 -11.20
CA CYS A 203 -13.20 -13.16 -11.97
C CYS A 203 -13.64 -11.73 -12.26
N PRO A 204 -13.69 -11.28 -13.54
CA PRO A 204 -14.06 -9.91 -13.89
C PRO A 204 -15.42 -9.47 -13.31
N ASP A 205 -16.39 -10.37 -13.27
CA ASP A 205 -17.76 -10.10 -12.82
C ASP A 205 -17.98 -10.32 -11.31
N SER A 206 -16.95 -10.68 -10.53
CA SER A 206 -17.10 -10.84 -9.08
C SER A 206 -17.43 -9.52 -8.41
N THR A 207 -18.36 -9.57 -7.45
CA THR A 207 -18.82 -8.42 -6.68
C THR A 207 -18.83 -8.75 -5.20
N LEU A 208 -18.65 -7.75 -4.34
CA LEU A 208 -18.92 -7.92 -2.92
C LEU A 208 -20.42 -8.24 -2.70
N LYS A 209 -20.71 -9.12 -1.75
CA LYS A 209 -22.08 -9.58 -1.47
C LYS A 209 -23.06 -8.43 -1.21
N ASP A 210 -22.60 -7.39 -0.54
CA ASP A 210 -23.42 -6.23 -0.22
C ASP A 210 -23.43 -5.16 -1.31
N ASN A 211 -22.58 -5.30 -2.35
CA ASN A 211 -22.46 -4.37 -3.45
C ASN A 211 -22.58 -5.08 -4.82
N PRO A 212 -23.68 -5.82 -5.09
CA PRO A 212 -23.79 -6.64 -6.32
C PRO A 212 -23.83 -5.84 -7.63
N GLY A 213 -24.02 -4.51 -7.56
CA GLY A 213 -24.01 -3.62 -8.71
C GLY A 213 -22.65 -2.94 -8.97
N LYS A 214 -21.61 -3.27 -8.21
CA LYS A 214 -20.29 -2.66 -8.28
C LYS A 214 -19.22 -3.71 -8.60
N PRO A 215 -19.04 -4.10 -9.88
CA PRO A 215 -18.11 -5.16 -10.25
C PRO A 215 -16.64 -4.74 -10.27
N HIS A 216 -16.31 -3.45 -10.09
CA HIS A 216 -14.95 -2.96 -10.12
C HIS A 216 -14.44 -2.53 -8.75
N LEU A 217 -13.12 -2.44 -8.62
CA LEU A 217 -12.40 -1.96 -7.42
C LEU A 217 -12.73 -2.79 -6.17
N PHE A 218 -12.87 -4.10 -6.32
CA PHE A 218 -13.27 -5.04 -5.27
C PHE A 218 -12.46 -4.85 -3.97
N ARG A 219 -11.12 -4.83 -4.07
CA ARG A 219 -10.24 -4.61 -2.92
C ARG A 219 -10.40 -3.21 -2.30
N ILE A 220 -10.57 -2.17 -3.12
CA ILE A 220 -10.78 -0.80 -2.61
C ILE A 220 -12.07 -0.71 -1.81
N GLN A 221 -13.18 -1.29 -2.31
CA GLN A 221 -14.44 -1.36 -1.58
C GLN A 221 -14.30 -2.05 -0.22
N GLU A 222 -13.46 -3.10 -0.12
CA GLU A 222 -13.18 -3.77 1.17
C GLU A 222 -12.47 -2.84 2.14
N TRP A 223 -11.48 -2.09 1.67
CA TRP A 223 -10.71 -1.18 2.51
C TRP A 223 -11.49 0.06 2.93
N ASP A 224 -12.30 0.63 2.05
CA ASP A 224 -13.11 1.81 2.35
C ASP A 224 -14.23 1.53 3.36
N ASP A 225 -14.69 0.28 3.45
CA ASP A 225 -15.69 -0.15 4.43
C ASP A 225 -15.12 -0.35 5.86
N LEU A 226 -13.80 -0.37 6.06
CA LEU A 226 -13.21 -0.79 7.33
C LEU A 226 -13.43 0.22 8.47
N ASP A 227 -12.84 1.40 8.34
CA ASP A 227 -12.79 2.42 9.40
C ASP A 227 -12.35 3.77 8.82
N SER A 228 -13.29 4.67 8.64
CA SER A 228 -13.05 6.00 8.06
C SER A 228 -12.05 6.87 8.84
N ALA A 229 -11.75 6.54 10.10
CA ALA A 229 -10.75 7.25 10.88
C ALA A 229 -9.30 6.94 10.43
N ARG A 230 -9.11 5.89 9.61
CA ARG A 230 -7.77 5.42 9.23
C ARG A 230 -7.64 4.93 7.79
N THR A 231 -8.73 4.88 7.02
CA THR A 231 -8.76 4.45 5.61
C THR A 231 -9.23 5.58 4.71
N GLY A 232 -9.21 5.37 3.40
CA GLY A 232 -9.65 6.35 2.41
C GLY A 232 -8.57 7.40 2.09
N PHE A 233 -9.02 8.58 1.68
CA PHE A 233 -8.14 9.70 1.33
C PHE A 233 -7.55 10.37 2.57
N TYR A 234 -6.38 11.01 2.36
CA TYR A 234 -5.68 11.65 3.48
C TYR A 234 -6.49 12.83 4.03
N PRO A 235 -6.77 12.86 5.35
CA PRO A 235 -7.59 13.91 5.95
C PRO A 235 -6.99 15.30 5.73
N ALA A 236 -7.85 16.30 5.60
CA ALA A 236 -7.48 17.72 5.47
C ALA A 236 -6.54 18.07 4.29
N SER A 237 -6.22 17.11 3.39
CA SER A 237 -5.24 17.33 2.32
C SER A 237 -5.64 18.39 1.30
N PHE A 238 -6.91 18.82 1.30
CA PHE A 238 -7.44 19.89 0.46
C PHE A 238 -7.70 21.20 1.23
N ASP A 239 -7.40 21.21 2.54
CA ASP A 239 -7.60 22.39 3.37
C ASP A 239 -6.48 23.41 3.16
N GLU A 240 -6.79 24.69 3.32
CA GLU A 240 -5.79 25.76 3.30
C GLU A 240 -4.80 25.56 4.47
N GLY A 241 -3.52 25.61 4.17
CA GLY A 241 -2.45 25.43 5.16
C GLY A 241 -2.10 23.98 5.47
N PHE A 242 -2.61 23.00 4.67
CA PHE A 242 -2.16 21.62 4.79
C PHE A 242 -0.64 21.51 4.61
N GLY A 243 0.01 20.71 5.45
CA GLY A 243 1.45 20.51 5.44
C GLY A 243 1.90 19.51 6.51
N TYR A 244 3.17 19.52 6.88
CA TYR A 244 3.73 18.60 7.88
C TYR A 244 3.03 18.67 9.24
N ASP A 245 2.54 19.85 9.63
CA ASP A 245 1.74 20.02 10.85
C ASP A 245 0.44 19.23 10.79
N SER A 246 -0.27 19.30 9.66
CA SER A 246 -1.53 18.57 9.44
C SER A 246 -1.29 17.07 9.37
N VAL A 247 -0.16 16.64 8.78
CA VAL A 247 0.26 15.24 8.74
C VAL A 247 0.55 14.72 10.14
N ALA A 248 1.29 15.49 10.95
CA ALA A 248 1.58 15.14 12.34
C ALA A 248 0.31 15.05 13.18
N ASP A 249 -0.63 16.00 13.02
CA ASP A 249 -1.93 15.93 13.68
C ASP A 249 -2.72 14.69 13.28
N THR A 250 -2.76 14.33 12.00
CA THR A 250 -3.41 13.11 11.53
C THR A 250 -2.83 11.87 12.19
N ILE A 251 -1.50 11.76 12.28
CA ILE A 251 -0.81 10.64 12.90
C ILE A 251 -1.14 10.57 14.39
N LEU A 252 -1.11 11.69 15.10
CA LEU A 252 -1.39 11.75 16.53
C LEU A 252 -2.82 11.41 16.90
N HIS A 253 -3.79 11.73 16.01
CA HIS A 253 -5.21 11.56 16.27
C HIS A 253 -5.81 10.30 15.60
N THR A 254 -5.00 9.54 14.82
CA THR A 254 -5.45 8.24 14.30
C THR A 254 -5.56 7.24 15.47
N PRO A 255 -6.73 6.62 15.70
CA PRO A 255 -6.89 5.61 16.75
C PRO A 255 -5.91 4.44 16.53
N LEU A 256 -5.29 3.93 17.60
CA LEU A 256 -4.14 3.01 17.44
C LEU A 256 -4.49 1.53 17.39
N ILE A 257 -5.65 1.08 17.92
CA ILE A 257 -6.00 -0.34 18.11
C ILE A 257 -5.05 -1.01 19.10
N LEU A 258 -3.74 -0.89 18.87
CA LEU A 258 -2.67 -1.51 19.64
C LEU A 258 -1.48 -0.57 19.76
N LEU A 259 -0.69 -0.75 20.80
CA LEU A 259 0.63 -0.15 20.95
C LEU A 259 1.68 -1.24 20.95
N THR A 260 2.69 -1.10 20.08
CA THR A 260 3.92 -1.91 20.14
C THR A 260 5.07 -0.99 20.59
N ASP A 261 5.57 -1.23 21.78
CA ASP A 261 6.66 -0.48 22.38
C ASP A 261 7.67 -1.46 23.02
N ASP A 262 8.95 -1.29 22.72
CA ASP A 262 10.04 -2.15 23.17
C ASP A 262 9.75 -3.68 23.01
N GLY A 263 9.13 -4.04 21.91
CA GLY A 263 8.79 -5.44 21.58
C GLY A 263 7.56 -5.99 22.30
N ILE A 264 6.88 -5.17 23.11
CA ILE A 264 5.65 -5.55 23.81
C ILE A 264 4.46 -4.96 23.05
N THR A 265 3.53 -5.82 22.63
CA THR A 265 2.30 -5.40 21.97
C THR A 265 1.13 -5.51 22.94
N THR A 266 0.40 -4.40 23.13
CA THR A 266 -0.75 -4.27 24.02
C THR A 266 -1.96 -3.72 23.26
N ASP A 267 -3.16 -4.13 23.66
CA ASP A 267 -4.42 -3.56 23.18
C ASP A 267 -4.62 -2.17 23.80
N VAL A 268 -4.90 -1.17 22.98
CA VAL A 268 -5.22 0.19 23.44
C VAL A 268 -6.57 0.66 22.88
N GLY A 269 -7.26 -0.19 22.14
CA GLY A 269 -8.62 0.08 21.61
C GLY A 269 -8.65 1.29 20.69
N SER A 270 -9.44 2.29 21.04
CA SER A 270 -9.59 3.53 20.26
C SER A 270 -8.70 4.67 20.74
N ASP A 271 -7.80 4.44 21.70
CA ASP A 271 -6.86 5.47 22.13
C ASP A 271 -5.96 5.92 20.98
N THR A 272 -5.74 7.21 20.90
CA THR A 272 -4.80 7.82 19.95
C THR A 272 -3.40 7.93 20.58
N ALA A 273 -2.40 8.27 19.77
CA ALA A 273 -1.07 8.55 20.33
C ALA A 273 -1.14 9.71 21.34
N GLU A 274 -1.88 10.78 21.04
CA GLU A 274 -2.10 11.90 21.94
C GLU A 274 -2.71 11.45 23.26
N ASP A 275 -3.74 10.58 23.24
CA ASP A 275 -4.35 10.03 24.46
C ASP A 275 -3.36 9.26 25.32
N LEU A 276 -2.46 8.48 24.70
CA LEU A 276 -1.45 7.71 25.45
C LEU A 276 -0.45 8.61 26.19
N PHE A 277 -0.05 9.72 25.58
CA PHE A 277 0.77 10.74 26.25
C PHE A 277 -0.02 11.46 27.35
N ALA A 278 -1.24 11.89 27.08
CA ALA A 278 -2.09 12.59 28.04
C ALA A 278 -2.42 11.72 29.26
N LYS A 279 -2.58 10.40 29.09
CA LYS A 279 -2.81 9.43 30.18
C LYS A 279 -1.53 9.02 30.92
N GLY A 280 -0.36 9.45 30.46
CA GLY A 280 0.93 9.08 31.05
C GLY A 280 1.33 7.62 30.79
N VAL A 281 0.72 6.96 29.80
CA VAL A 281 1.15 5.63 29.31
C VAL A 281 2.48 5.76 28.58
N LEU A 282 2.64 6.84 27.81
CA LEU A 282 3.88 7.28 27.20
C LEU A 282 4.30 8.62 27.84
N SER A 283 5.62 8.89 27.89
CA SER A 283 6.15 10.15 28.43
C SER A 283 7.28 10.66 27.53
N GLU A 284 7.15 11.88 27.03
CA GLU A 284 8.15 12.54 26.18
C GLU A 284 9.52 12.63 26.87
N ASP A 285 9.54 12.91 28.17
CA ASP A 285 10.77 13.05 28.95
C ASP A 285 11.62 11.77 29.06
N SER A 286 11.04 10.63 28.73
CA SER A 286 11.66 9.30 28.84
C SER A 286 11.95 8.64 27.49
N LEU A 287 11.75 9.35 26.36
CA LEU A 287 11.98 8.80 25.03
C LEU A 287 13.44 8.95 24.62
N GLU A 288 14.11 7.82 24.46
CA GLU A 288 15.42 7.77 23.79
C GLU A 288 15.20 7.87 22.26
N PRO A 289 16.10 8.47 21.47
CA PRO A 289 15.89 8.74 20.04
C PRO A 289 15.48 7.53 19.20
N ASP A 290 16.07 6.36 19.45
CA ASP A 290 15.73 5.15 18.73
C ASP A 290 14.33 4.62 19.09
N ARG A 291 13.92 4.75 20.35
CA ARG A 291 12.57 4.37 20.81
C ARG A 291 11.54 5.33 20.24
N GLU A 292 11.82 6.62 20.26
CA GLU A 292 10.97 7.67 19.67
C GLU A 292 10.74 7.39 18.18
N THR A 293 11.81 7.13 17.41
CA THR A 293 11.69 6.78 15.99
C THR A 293 10.78 5.56 15.78
N ARG A 294 10.96 4.48 16.56
CA ARG A 294 10.10 3.29 16.46
C ARG A 294 8.64 3.58 16.81
N LEU A 295 8.37 4.43 17.80
CA LEU A 295 7.01 4.83 18.15
C LEU A 295 6.37 5.67 17.05
N ILE A 296 7.09 6.63 16.47
CA ILE A 296 6.59 7.43 15.33
C ILE A 296 6.24 6.50 14.14
N GLU A 297 7.13 5.57 13.79
CA GLU A 297 6.87 4.58 12.73
C GLU A 297 5.66 3.70 13.07
N HIS A 298 5.51 3.33 14.33
CA HIS A 298 4.35 2.57 14.79
C HIS A 298 3.06 3.38 14.63
N PHE A 299 3.01 4.64 15.06
CA PHE A 299 1.83 5.50 14.92
C PHE A 299 1.45 5.69 13.45
N ILE A 300 2.43 5.98 12.59
CA ILE A 300 2.22 6.06 11.14
C ILE A 300 1.62 4.76 10.59
N SER A 301 2.09 3.60 11.08
CA SER A 301 1.65 2.29 10.60
C SER A 301 0.21 1.94 10.96
N MET A 302 -0.45 2.72 11.83
CA MET A 302 -1.87 2.54 12.20
C MET A 302 -2.83 3.28 11.27
N GLY A 303 -2.35 4.16 10.41
CA GLY A 303 -3.10 4.76 9.31
C GLY A 303 -3.00 3.89 8.05
N PHE A 304 -4.15 3.50 7.49
CA PHE A 304 -4.25 2.68 6.27
C PHE A 304 -4.84 3.50 5.11
N PHE A 305 -4.51 4.79 5.06
CA PHE A 305 -4.93 5.69 3.99
C PHE A 305 -4.44 5.21 2.63
N HIS A 306 -5.13 5.57 1.57
CA HIS A 306 -4.72 5.28 0.18
C HIS A 306 -3.32 5.82 -0.15
N PHE A 307 -2.94 6.89 0.51
CA PHE A 307 -1.62 7.51 0.46
C PHE A 307 -1.12 7.68 1.90
N ARG A 308 0.01 7.13 2.23
CA ARG A 308 0.58 7.22 3.57
C ARG A 308 1.85 8.06 3.53
N ILE A 309 1.88 9.11 4.34
CA ILE A 309 3.06 9.98 4.44
C ILE A 309 3.99 9.41 5.50
N LYS A 310 5.20 9.10 5.07
CA LYS A 310 6.34 8.70 5.88
C LYS A 310 7.49 9.69 5.62
N LYS A 311 8.72 9.21 5.47
CA LYS A 311 9.84 9.95 4.84
C LYS A 311 9.71 10.00 3.30
N TYR A 312 8.60 9.54 2.79
CA TYR A 312 8.22 9.44 1.38
C TYR A 312 6.69 9.34 1.30
N ILE A 313 6.13 9.45 0.11
CA ILE A 313 4.71 9.18 -0.12
C ILE A 313 4.57 7.73 -0.55
N GLU A 314 3.87 6.93 0.21
CA GLU A 314 3.55 5.53 -0.09
C GLU A 314 2.18 5.47 -0.76
N ILE A 315 2.12 4.95 -1.97
CA ILE A 315 0.92 4.84 -2.82
C ILE A 315 0.40 3.42 -2.72
N ARG A 316 -0.81 3.22 -2.17
CA ARG A 316 -1.34 1.93 -1.71
C ARG A 316 -2.58 1.44 -2.49
N VAL A 317 -2.96 2.15 -3.54
CA VAL A 317 -4.24 1.96 -4.24
C VAL A 317 -4.26 0.78 -5.22
N ALA A 318 -3.11 0.24 -5.61
CA ALA A 318 -3.04 -0.84 -6.59
C ALA A 318 -3.27 -2.22 -5.97
N ASP A 319 -3.98 -3.09 -6.66
CA ASP A 319 -3.98 -4.53 -6.38
C ASP A 319 -2.59 -5.13 -6.54
N SER A 320 -2.35 -6.30 -5.96
CA SER A 320 -1.15 -7.06 -6.29
C SER A 320 -1.19 -7.49 -7.75
N VAL A 321 -0.19 -7.07 -8.52
CA VAL A 321 -0.08 -7.29 -9.98
C VAL A 321 1.23 -7.99 -10.35
N PRO A 322 1.29 -8.67 -11.51
CA PRO A 322 2.54 -9.24 -12.03
C PRO A 322 3.62 -8.19 -12.24
N LEU A 323 4.90 -8.63 -12.20
CA LEU A 323 6.07 -7.75 -12.28
C LEU A 323 6.03 -6.76 -13.43
N ASP A 324 5.71 -7.22 -14.64
CA ASP A 324 5.67 -6.36 -15.83
C ASP A 324 4.70 -5.19 -15.66
N ARG A 325 3.53 -5.45 -15.08
CA ARG A 325 2.53 -4.43 -14.77
C ARG A 325 2.97 -3.54 -13.60
N ALA A 326 3.61 -4.11 -12.57
CA ALA A 326 4.17 -3.34 -11.46
C ALA A 326 5.27 -2.37 -11.94
N LEU A 327 6.15 -2.81 -12.84
CA LEU A 327 7.18 -1.94 -13.44
C LEU A 327 6.57 -0.84 -14.32
N GLY A 328 5.52 -1.16 -15.06
CA GLY A 328 4.75 -0.17 -15.82
C GLY A 328 4.08 0.86 -14.89
N TYR A 329 3.57 0.43 -13.75
CA TYR A 329 3.03 1.33 -12.72
C TYR A 329 4.11 2.24 -12.12
N VAL A 330 5.28 1.70 -11.79
CA VAL A 330 6.45 2.48 -11.35
C VAL A 330 6.85 3.51 -12.41
N ALA A 331 6.90 3.12 -13.71
CA ALA A 331 7.24 4.02 -14.81
C ALA A 331 6.18 5.14 -14.97
N LEU A 332 4.89 4.80 -14.90
CA LEU A 332 3.80 5.77 -14.96
C LEU A 332 3.94 6.82 -13.85
N LEU A 333 4.10 6.37 -12.61
CA LEU A 333 4.27 7.26 -11.46
C LEU A 333 5.54 8.10 -11.58
N LYS A 334 6.68 7.52 -11.98
CA LYS A 334 7.93 8.25 -12.24
C LYS A 334 7.72 9.39 -13.21
N GLY A 335 7.10 9.11 -14.36
CA GLY A 335 6.87 10.09 -15.42
C GLY A 335 5.91 11.22 -15.00
N ILE A 336 5.03 10.97 -14.02
CA ILE A 336 4.12 11.98 -13.50
C ILE A 336 4.77 12.77 -12.35
N VAL A 337 5.23 12.11 -11.28
CA VAL A 337 5.57 12.81 -10.02
C VAL A 337 6.97 13.41 -10.00
N TYR A 338 7.86 12.99 -10.90
CA TYR A 338 9.22 13.55 -11.02
C TYR A 338 9.39 14.49 -12.21
N SER A 339 8.28 14.87 -12.86
CA SER A 339 8.23 15.92 -13.87
C SER A 339 7.43 17.10 -13.35
N ASP A 340 8.12 18.21 -13.05
CA ASP A 340 7.45 19.45 -12.63
C ASP A 340 6.47 19.97 -13.69
N GLU A 341 6.75 19.70 -14.97
CA GLU A 341 5.88 20.06 -16.10
C GLU A 341 4.58 19.26 -16.06
N ASN A 342 4.66 17.92 -15.87
CA ASN A 342 3.50 17.05 -15.82
C ASN A 342 2.67 17.28 -14.55
N LEU A 343 3.33 17.50 -13.40
CA LEU A 343 2.63 17.89 -12.17
C LEU A 343 1.84 19.18 -12.38
N SER A 344 2.46 20.22 -12.95
CA SER A 344 1.80 21.52 -13.19
C SER A 344 0.65 21.42 -14.20
N ALA A 345 0.78 20.58 -15.23
CA ALA A 345 -0.30 20.30 -16.18
C ALA A 345 -1.50 19.66 -15.47
N LEU A 346 -1.27 18.63 -14.66
CA LEU A 346 -2.33 17.93 -13.91
C LEU A 346 -2.95 18.80 -12.82
N GLU A 347 -2.16 19.63 -12.10
CA GLU A 347 -2.68 20.61 -11.14
C GLU A 347 -3.70 21.55 -11.81
N LYS A 348 -3.38 22.03 -13.01
CA LYS A 348 -4.25 22.92 -13.78
C LYS A 348 -5.50 22.19 -14.30
N GLU A 349 -5.32 21.01 -14.93
CA GLU A 349 -6.42 20.25 -15.51
C GLU A 349 -7.41 19.75 -14.44
N LEU A 350 -6.89 19.33 -13.29
CA LEU A 350 -7.67 18.81 -12.17
C LEU A 350 -7.98 19.90 -11.11
N SER A 351 -7.89 21.19 -11.47
CA SER A 351 -8.20 22.29 -10.54
C SER A 351 -9.65 22.29 -10.04
N GLY A 352 -10.57 21.72 -10.82
CA GLY A 352 -11.97 21.53 -10.43
C GLY A 352 -12.21 20.41 -9.43
N VAL A 353 -11.21 19.52 -9.19
CA VAL A 353 -11.26 18.44 -8.19
C VAL A 353 -10.63 18.98 -6.90
N ASP A 354 -11.43 19.63 -6.09
CA ASP A 354 -10.99 20.42 -4.94
C ASP A 354 -11.32 19.81 -3.57
N SER A 355 -11.78 18.56 -3.54
CA SER A 355 -12.15 17.87 -2.31
C SER A 355 -12.06 16.33 -2.45
N ALA A 356 -11.84 15.65 -1.36
CA ALA A 356 -11.92 14.19 -1.27
C ALA A 356 -13.28 13.65 -1.74
N GLY A 357 -14.38 14.41 -1.51
CA GLY A 357 -15.72 14.03 -1.95
C GLY A 357 -15.83 13.90 -3.46
N LYS A 358 -15.23 14.81 -4.23
CA LYS A 358 -15.23 14.72 -5.71
C LYS A 358 -14.41 13.53 -6.21
N ILE A 359 -13.33 13.16 -5.51
CA ILE A 359 -12.56 11.96 -5.83
C ILE A 359 -13.39 10.72 -5.53
N GLN A 360 -14.06 10.68 -4.37
CA GLN A 360 -14.93 9.58 -3.99
C GLN A 360 -16.09 9.37 -4.99
N GLU A 361 -16.69 10.45 -5.49
CA GLU A 361 -17.70 10.37 -6.57
C GLU A 361 -17.14 9.72 -7.85
N ALA A 362 -15.89 10.00 -8.20
CA ALA A 362 -15.23 9.35 -9.34
C ALA A 362 -14.97 7.86 -9.07
N VAL A 363 -14.52 7.48 -7.86
CA VAL A 363 -14.37 6.08 -7.44
C VAL A 363 -15.70 5.34 -7.56
N GLU A 364 -16.79 5.86 -7.02
CA GLU A 364 -18.12 5.23 -7.06
C GLU A 364 -18.63 5.01 -8.49
N LYS A 365 -18.37 5.94 -9.39
CA LYS A 365 -18.70 5.79 -10.83
C LYS A 365 -17.87 4.66 -11.46
N ILE A 366 -16.58 4.57 -11.13
CA ILE A 366 -15.68 3.53 -11.63
C ILE A 366 -16.07 2.16 -11.06
N GLU A 367 -16.44 2.07 -9.78
CA GLU A 367 -16.91 0.83 -9.16
C GLU A 367 -18.07 0.19 -9.96
N THR A 368 -18.94 1.03 -10.54
CA THR A 368 -20.09 0.58 -11.32
C THR A 368 -19.79 0.38 -12.81
N ASN A 369 -19.03 1.28 -13.42
CA ASN A 369 -18.90 1.38 -14.88
C ASN A 369 -17.47 1.10 -15.41
N GLY A 370 -16.50 0.85 -14.52
CA GLY A 370 -15.11 0.59 -14.88
C GLY A 370 -14.51 1.71 -15.74
N TYR A 371 -13.81 1.36 -16.79
CA TYR A 371 -13.19 2.30 -17.72
C TYR A 371 -14.16 3.22 -18.47
N ASN A 372 -15.44 2.83 -18.56
CA ASN A 372 -16.49 3.64 -19.19
C ASN A 372 -17.08 4.71 -18.26
N ALA A 373 -16.67 4.76 -17.00
CA ALA A 373 -17.13 5.75 -16.04
C ALA A 373 -16.73 7.17 -16.49
N VAL A 374 -17.71 8.04 -16.67
CA VAL A 374 -17.46 9.48 -16.92
C VAL A 374 -17.18 10.15 -15.59
N ILE A 375 -15.95 10.60 -15.40
CA ILE A 375 -15.46 11.15 -14.13
C ILE A 375 -15.22 12.67 -14.19
N TYR A 376 -14.03 13.12 -14.50
CA TYR A 376 -13.65 14.53 -14.49
C TYR A 376 -13.83 15.16 -15.88
N ASP A 377 -14.32 16.40 -15.93
CA ASP A 377 -14.45 17.21 -17.15
C ASP A 377 -15.14 16.52 -18.34
N GLY A 378 -16.05 15.57 -18.05
CA GLY A 378 -16.77 14.80 -19.04
C GLY A 378 -15.97 13.72 -19.75
N ARG A 379 -14.71 13.48 -19.36
CA ARG A 379 -13.86 12.39 -19.86
C ARG A 379 -14.17 11.09 -19.12
N THR A 380 -14.05 9.98 -19.83
CA THR A 380 -14.11 8.63 -19.23
C THR A 380 -12.82 8.31 -18.48
N ALA A 381 -12.88 7.31 -17.59
CA ALA A 381 -11.68 6.78 -16.90
C ALA A 381 -10.65 6.25 -17.92
N SER A 382 -11.10 5.67 -19.04
CA SER A 382 -10.21 5.22 -20.14
C SER A 382 -9.49 6.39 -20.82
N GLU A 383 -10.19 7.49 -21.11
CA GLU A 383 -9.58 8.69 -21.71
C GLU A 383 -8.57 9.34 -20.76
N TRP A 384 -8.88 9.38 -19.46
CA TRP A 384 -7.93 9.84 -18.46
C TRP A 384 -6.71 8.94 -18.33
N ALA A 385 -6.91 7.63 -18.37
CA ALA A 385 -5.83 6.66 -18.31
C ALA A 385 -4.84 6.84 -19.48
N GLU A 386 -5.34 6.96 -20.72
CA GLU A 386 -4.48 7.21 -21.87
C GLU A 386 -3.75 8.56 -21.76
N HIS A 387 -4.44 9.60 -21.29
CA HIS A 387 -3.83 10.91 -21.06
C HIS A 387 -2.66 10.86 -20.03
N LEU A 388 -2.82 10.12 -18.93
CA LEU A 388 -1.75 9.93 -17.95
C LEU A 388 -0.53 9.20 -18.55
N LEU A 389 -0.75 8.21 -19.44
CA LEU A 389 0.34 7.56 -20.18
C LEU A 389 1.05 8.54 -21.12
N GLU A 390 0.29 9.33 -21.88
CA GLU A 390 0.86 10.33 -22.79
C GLU A 390 1.73 11.33 -22.02
N LEU A 391 1.28 11.81 -20.86
CA LEU A 391 2.09 12.68 -20.00
C LEU A 391 3.34 11.97 -19.51
N ALA A 392 3.23 10.76 -18.98
CA ALA A 392 4.37 10.02 -18.47
C ALA A 392 5.45 9.78 -19.54
N ILE A 393 5.05 9.43 -20.76
CA ILE A 393 5.97 9.23 -21.91
C ILE A 393 6.86 10.45 -22.16
N THR A 394 6.36 11.67 -21.92
CA THR A 394 7.15 12.90 -22.17
C THR A 394 8.36 13.04 -21.25
N ALA A 395 8.30 12.46 -20.05
CA ALA A 395 9.30 12.60 -19.01
C ALA A 395 10.22 11.38 -18.83
N LEU A 396 9.93 10.27 -19.52
CA LEU A 396 10.67 9.02 -19.41
C LEU A 396 11.74 8.89 -20.51
N THR A 397 12.82 8.18 -20.18
CA THR A 397 13.81 7.73 -21.17
C THR A 397 13.21 6.66 -22.10
N ASP A 398 13.81 6.46 -23.29
CA ASP A 398 13.27 5.48 -24.25
C ASP A 398 13.21 4.05 -23.68
N ASN A 399 14.18 3.65 -22.86
CA ASN A 399 14.17 2.33 -22.21
C ASN A 399 13.06 2.21 -21.16
N GLU A 400 12.69 3.30 -20.48
CA GLU A 400 11.64 3.30 -19.46
C GLU A 400 10.24 3.30 -20.07
N LYS A 401 10.08 3.90 -21.26
CA LYS A 401 8.81 3.88 -22.01
C LYS A 401 8.32 2.46 -22.34
N GLU A 402 9.25 1.52 -22.52
CA GLU A 402 8.91 0.13 -22.81
C GLU A 402 8.07 -0.50 -21.68
N TYR A 403 8.27 -0.10 -20.41
CA TYR A 403 7.48 -0.62 -19.30
C TYR A 403 6.02 -0.17 -19.35
N LEU A 404 5.69 0.97 -19.97
CA LEU A 404 4.32 1.45 -20.08
C LEU A 404 3.43 0.59 -20.99
N GLU A 405 4.01 -0.16 -21.92
CA GLU A 405 3.25 -1.04 -22.82
C GLU A 405 2.47 -2.12 -22.07
N SER A 406 3.01 -2.62 -20.94
CA SER A 406 2.32 -3.60 -20.11
C SER A 406 1.05 -3.03 -19.45
N VAL A 407 1.07 -1.76 -19.06
CA VAL A 407 -0.09 -1.04 -18.51
C VAL A 407 -1.12 -0.79 -19.60
N ARG A 408 -0.68 -0.29 -20.77
CA ARG A 408 -1.55 -0.02 -21.94
C ARG A 408 -2.25 -1.28 -22.44
N ALA A 409 -1.54 -2.42 -22.54
CA ALA A 409 -2.11 -3.68 -22.96
C ALA A 409 -3.27 -4.14 -22.06
N PHE A 410 -3.20 -3.81 -20.78
CA PHE A 410 -4.24 -4.17 -19.82
C PHE A 410 -5.53 -3.36 -20.00
N TRP A 411 -5.41 -2.08 -20.37
CA TRP A 411 -6.56 -1.19 -20.60
C TRP A 411 -7.32 -1.50 -21.89
N SER A 412 -6.67 -2.15 -22.85
CA SER A 412 -7.30 -2.56 -24.11
C SER A 412 -8.14 -3.83 -24.01
N ILE A 413 -8.15 -4.51 -22.86
CA ILE A 413 -8.88 -5.77 -22.62
C ILE A 413 -10.18 -5.54 -21.81
N GLY A 414 -10.35 -4.38 -21.17
CA GLY A 414 -11.56 -3.93 -20.44
C GLY A 414 -12.43 -3.05 -21.32
#